data_468f14843e011325c7ddadff0865668f
#
_entry.id   468f14843e011325c7ddadff0865668f
#
_cell.length_a   1.000
_cell.length_b   1.000
_cell.length_c   1.000
_cell.angle_alpha   90.00
_cell.angle_beta   90.00
_cell.angle_gamma   90.00
#
_symmetry.space_group_name_H-M   'P 1'
#
loop_
_entity.id
_entity.type
_entity.pdbx_description
1 polymer ?
#
loop_
_entity_poly.entity_id
_entity_poly.type
_entity_poly.pdbx_seq_one_letter_code
_entity_poly.pdbx_strand_id
1 'polypeptide(L)'
;MPGTKIELKTGDDPDPAPYLFVSDEIKKRIAEKPYDPKRSCYVPHPEEKFCEGMIEETTGAKVQVKIVKGSWEGKTDTFKQELVTQVNPPKYDCCEDMSNLTYLNDASVLFNLKMRYVERLIYTYSGLFCIAVNPYKRFPIYTMRTVGVYRTKRRNEVPPHIFAIAEGSYHSMCLSK
;
A
#
# COMPACT_ATOMS: atom_id res chain seq x y z
N MET A 1 -10.24 30.83 24.32
CA MET A 1 -9.43 31.76 23.50
C MET A 1 -9.89 31.60 22.06
N PRO A 2 -10.25 32.67 21.32
CA PRO A 2 -10.60 32.55 19.92
C PRO A 2 -9.33 32.11 19.15
N GLY A 3 -9.41 30.94 18.51
CA GLY A 3 -8.31 30.41 17.73
C GLY A 3 -7.96 31.35 16.58
N THR A 4 -6.79 31.93 16.62
CA THR A 4 -6.22 32.69 15.52
C THR A 4 -6.25 31.78 14.28
N LYS A 5 -7.06 32.08 13.28
CA LYS A 5 -6.99 31.43 11.97
C LYS A 5 -5.61 31.74 11.40
N ILE A 6 -4.69 30.83 11.52
CA ILE A 6 -3.40 30.94 10.82
C ILE A 6 -3.73 30.68 9.36
N GLU A 7 -3.71 31.73 8.55
CA GLU A 7 -3.74 31.60 7.10
C GLU A 7 -2.46 30.90 6.67
N LEU A 8 -2.60 29.67 6.18
CA LEU A 8 -1.49 28.92 5.62
C LEU A 8 -1.14 29.57 4.28
N LYS A 9 -0.06 30.36 4.26
CA LYS A 9 0.51 30.87 3.00
C LYS A 9 1.11 29.65 2.28
N THR A 10 0.38 29.11 1.35
CA THR A 10 0.80 27.94 0.53
C THR A 10 1.78 28.36 -0.56
N GLY A 11 1.85 29.66 -0.90
CA GLY A 11 2.78 30.18 -1.89
C GLY A 11 2.84 29.35 -3.18
N ASP A 12 4.05 29.23 -3.72
CA ASP A 12 4.38 28.41 -4.90
C ASP A 12 4.70 26.96 -4.54
N ASP A 13 4.19 26.45 -3.40
CA ASP A 13 4.41 25.06 -2.99
C ASP A 13 3.92 24.09 -4.08
N PRO A 14 4.77 23.13 -4.49
CA PRO A 14 4.37 22.15 -5.51
C PRO A 14 3.20 21.30 -5.03
N ASP A 15 2.43 20.78 -5.99
CA ASP A 15 1.28 19.94 -5.68
C ASP A 15 1.71 18.59 -5.04
N PRO A 16 1.30 18.29 -3.80
CA PRO A 16 1.64 17.04 -3.15
C PRO A 16 0.75 15.86 -3.60
N ALA A 17 -0.36 16.11 -4.27
CA ALA A 17 -1.37 15.08 -4.58
C ALA A 17 -0.81 13.84 -5.29
N PRO A 18 0.11 13.93 -6.27
CA PRO A 18 0.70 12.76 -6.94
C PRO A 18 1.52 11.85 -6.03
N TYR A 19 1.88 12.31 -4.83
CA TYR A 19 2.69 11.59 -3.84
C TYR A 19 1.90 11.16 -2.61
N LEU A 20 0.60 11.48 -2.57
CA LEU A 20 -0.29 11.18 -1.44
C LEU A 20 -1.45 10.27 -1.86
N PHE A 21 -2.00 10.49 -3.05
CA PHE A 21 -3.20 9.79 -3.52
C PHE A 21 -2.90 8.80 -4.63
N VAL A 22 -3.63 7.68 -4.62
CA VAL A 22 -3.64 6.75 -5.75
C VAL A 22 -4.33 7.42 -6.92
N SER A 23 -3.64 7.58 -8.05
CA SER A 23 -4.20 8.22 -9.24
C SER A 23 -5.32 7.39 -9.88
N ASP A 24 -6.19 8.04 -10.64
CA ASP A 24 -7.29 7.34 -11.33
C ASP A 24 -6.77 6.38 -12.42
N GLU A 25 -5.60 6.65 -12.99
CA GLU A 25 -4.93 5.74 -13.92
C GLU A 25 -4.51 4.45 -13.23
N ILE A 26 -3.95 4.54 -12.01
CA ILE A 26 -3.60 3.38 -11.19
C ILE A 26 -4.85 2.59 -10.84
N LYS A 27 -5.93 3.26 -10.42
CA LYS A 27 -7.21 2.60 -10.10
C LYS A 27 -7.79 1.85 -11.30
N LYS A 28 -7.75 2.42 -12.49
CA LYS A 28 -8.19 1.75 -13.73
C LYS A 28 -7.35 0.50 -14.01
N ARG A 29 -6.02 0.63 -13.97
CA ARG A 29 -5.09 -0.51 -14.16
C ARG A 29 -5.34 -1.63 -13.16
N ILE A 30 -5.63 -1.30 -11.90
CA ILE A 30 -5.99 -2.26 -10.86
C ILE A 30 -7.32 -2.95 -11.18
N ALA A 31 -8.32 -2.21 -11.63
CA ALA A 31 -9.64 -2.75 -11.95
C ALA A 31 -9.62 -3.72 -13.16
N GLU A 32 -8.71 -3.49 -14.10
CA GLU A 32 -8.54 -4.33 -15.30
C GLU A 32 -7.67 -5.59 -15.06
N LYS A 33 -7.04 -5.70 -13.88
CA LYS A 33 -6.14 -6.82 -13.56
C LYS A 33 -6.93 -8.14 -13.49
N PRO A 34 -6.56 -9.17 -14.27
CA PRO A 34 -7.18 -10.48 -14.18
C PRO A 34 -6.88 -11.12 -12.80
N TYR A 35 -7.92 -11.69 -12.20
CA TYR A 35 -7.83 -12.33 -10.89
C TYR A 35 -8.72 -13.56 -10.82
N ASP A 36 -8.16 -14.67 -10.35
CA ASP A 36 -8.91 -15.89 -10.04
C ASP A 36 -8.71 -16.25 -8.57
N PRO A 37 -9.76 -16.16 -7.72
CA PRO A 37 -9.65 -16.44 -6.28
C PRO A 37 -9.13 -17.83 -5.92
N LYS A 38 -9.32 -18.81 -6.84
CA LYS A 38 -8.93 -20.20 -6.61
C LYS A 38 -7.55 -20.56 -7.12
N ARG A 39 -7.06 -19.79 -8.10
CA ARG A 39 -5.82 -20.10 -8.81
C ARG A 39 -4.71 -19.10 -8.57
N SER A 40 -5.02 -17.84 -8.26
CA SER A 40 -4.01 -16.83 -8.00
C SER A 40 -3.30 -17.08 -6.67
N CYS A 41 -1.99 -17.15 -6.69
CA CYS A 41 -1.16 -17.44 -5.53
C CYS A 41 0.16 -16.68 -5.54
N TYR A 42 0.78 -16.58 -4.36
CA TYR A 42 2.19 -16.23 -4.23
C TYR A 42 3.01 -17.47 -3.94
N VAL A 43 4.18 -17.54 -4.56
CA VAL A 43 5.19 -18.58 -4.32
C VAL A 43 6.52 -17.95 -3.92
N PRO A 44 7.35 -18.63 -3.13
CA PRO A 44 8.65 -18.11 -2.73
C PRO A 44 9.59 -17.98 -3.93
N HIS A 45 10.40 -16.92 -3.94
CA HIS A 45 11.42 -16.67 -4.93
C HIS A 45 12.74 -16.26 -4.24
N PRO A 46 13.90 -16.78 -4.65
CA PRO A 46 15.17 -16.57 -3.95
C PRO A 46 15.59 -15.08 -3.90
N GLU A 47 15.38 -14.34 -4.98
CA GLU A 47 15.80 -12.94 -5.08
C GLU A 47 14.67 -11.96 -4.72
N GLU A 48 13.47 -12.16 -5.30
CA GLU A 48 12.32 -11.26 -5.10
C GLU A 48 11.53 -11.55 -3.83
N LYS A 49 11.86 -12.62 -3.10
CA LYS A 49 11.16 -13.21 -1.95
C LYS A 49 9.87 -13.90 -2.33
N PHE A 50 9.01 -13.27 -3.12
CA PHE A 50 7.75 -13.83 -3.59
C PHE A 50 7.49 -13.42 -5.03
N CYS A 51 6.91 -14.35 -5.82
CA CYS A 51 6.38 -14.10 -7.17
C CYS A 51 4.89 -14.43 -7.21
N GLU A 52 4.16 -13.70 -8.05
CA GLU A 52 2.74 -13.96 -8.32
C GLU A 52 2.63 -15.06 -9.38
N GLY A 53 1.82 -16.07 -9.13
CA GLY A 53 1.61 -17.20 -10.01
C GLY A 53 0.16 -17.66 -10.06
N MET A 54 -0.11 -18.58 -10.99
CA MET A 54 -1.39 -19.27 -11.11
C MET A 54 -1.22 -20.76 -10.93
N ILE A 55 -2.01 -21.35 -10.05
CA ILE A 55 -2.06 -22.80 -9.83
C ILE A 55 -2.60 -23.48 -11.10
N GLU A 56 -1.83 -24.41 -11.65
CA GLU A 56 -2.23 -25.24 -12.78
C GLU A 56 -2.77 -26.58 -12.27
N GLU A 57 -2.05 -27.25 -11.39
CA GLU A 57 -2.42 -28.55 -10.84
C GLU A 57 -2.00 -28.69 -9.38
N THR A 58 -2.77 -29.47 -8.63
CA THR A 58 -2.46 -29.83 -7.24
C THR A 58 -2.42 -31.33 -7.11
N THR A 59 -1.26 -31.88 -6.74
CA THR A 59 -1.05 -33.32 -6.56
C THR A 59 -0.57 -33.60 -5.14
N GLY A 60 -1.50 -33.94 -4.25
CA GLY A 60 -1.21 -34.20 -2.84
C GLY A 60 -0.62 -32.96 -2.15
N ALA A 61 0.62 -33.08 -1.63
CA ALA A 61 1.32 -32.00 -0.94
C ALA A 61 2.10 -31.05 -1.87
N LYS A 62 2.01 -31.22 -3.20
CA LYS A 62 2.71 -30.42 -4.20
C LYS A 62 1.73 -29.69 -5.10
N VAL A 63 2.08 -28.45 -5.42
CA VAL A 63 1.29 -27.57 -6.28
C VAL A 63 2.17 -27.10 -7.44
N GLN A 64 1.71 -27.36 -8.65
CA GLN A 64 2.35 -26.85 -9.86
C GLN A 64 1.80 -25.46 -10.15
N VAL A 65 2.70 -24.48 -10.23
CA VAL A 65 2.36 -23.06 -10.39
C VAL A 65 3.08 -22.48 -11.59
N LYS A 66 2.33 -21.84 -12.47
CA LYS A 66 2.86 -21.01 -13.55
C LYS A 66 3.06 -19.59 -13.05
N ILE A 67 4.28 -19.10 -13.11
CA ILE A 67 4.63 -17.75 -12.67
C ILE A 67 4.12 -16.74 -13.70
N VAL A 68 3.33 -15.78 -13.26
CA VAL A 68 2.71 -14.76 -14.14
C VAL A 68 3.38 -13.39 -14.02
N LYS A 69 4.22 -13.20 -13.00
CA LYS A 69 4.92 -11.94 -12.80
C LYS A 69 6.22 -12.15 -12.03
N GLY A 70 7.25 -11.38 -12.40
CA GLY A 70 8.58 -11.42 -11.77
C GLY A 70 9.64 -11.98 -12.67
N SER A 71 10.84 -12.23 -12.14
CA SER A 71 12.01 -12.72 -12.89
C SER A 71 11.81 -14.11 -13.52
N TRP A 72 10.84 -14.88 -13.00
CA TRP A 72 10.50 -16.22 -13.53
C TRP A 72 9.20 -16.23 -14.35
N GLU A 73 8.76 -15.08 -14.84
CA GLU A 73 7.55 -14.97 -15.65
C GLU A 73 7.54 -15.99 -16.81
N GLY A 74 6.43 -16.71 -16.96
CA GLY A 74 6.25 -17.76 -17.95
C GLY A 74 6.81 -19.13 -17.58
N LYS A 75 7.60 -19.25 -16.50
CA LYS A 75 8.08 -20.56 -16.01
C LYS A 75 7.00 -21.25 -15.20
N THR A 76 6.96 -22.58 -15.30
CA THR A 76 6.15 -23.44 -14.44
C THR A 76 7.08 -24.20 -13.50
N ASP A 77 6.79 -24.17 -12.21
CA ASP A 77 7.58 -24.89 -11.20
C ASP A 77 6.66 -25.51 -10.14
N THR A 78 7.21 -26.45 -9.37
CA THR A 78 6.45 -27.21 -8.36
C THR A 78 6.88 -26.81 -6.96
N PHE A 79 5.92 -26.36 -6.17
CA PHE A 79 6.13 -25.93 -4.78
C PHE A 79 5.40 -26.86 -3.80
N LYS A 80 5.85 -26.87 -2.56
CA LYS A 80 5.07 -27.49 -1.47
C LYS A 80 3.85 -26.63 -1.18
N GLN A 81 2.70 -27.26 -0.92
CA GLN A 81 1.44 -26.55 -0.68
C GLN A 81 1.53 -25.56 0.49
N GLU A 82 2.31 -25.88 1.53
CA GLU A 82 2.53 -25.01 2.69
C GLU A 82 3.24 -23.68 2.38
N LEU A 83 3.98 -23.62 1.25
CA LEU A 83 4.70 -22.44 0.80
C LEU A 83 3.90 -21.56 -0.16
N VAL A 84 2.75 -22.04 -0.62
CA VAL A 84 1.88 -21.34 -1.54
C VAL A 84 0.86 -20.53 -0.74
N THR A 85 0.87 -19.20 -0.89
CA THR A 85 -0.01 -18.30 -0.15
C THR A 85 -0.99 -17.61 -1.07
N GLN A 86 -2.15 -17.23 -0.54
CA GLN A 86 -3.23 -16.62 -1.31
C GLN A 86 -2.93 -15.16 -1.65
N VAL A 87 -3.35 -14.76 -2.85
CA VAL A 87 -3.31 -13.38 -3.35
C VAL A 87 -4.61 -12.67 -2.99
N ASN A 88 -4.52 -11.41 -2.56
CA ASN A 88 -5.70 -10.59 -2.33
C ASN A 88 -6.37 -10.18 -3.66
N PRO A 89 -7.69 -9.96 -3.67
CA PRO A 89 -8.38 -9.36 -4.80
C PRO A 89 -7.74 -8.03 -5.23
N PRO A 90 -7.73 -7.71 -6.55
CA PRO A 90 -7.10 -6.49 -7.07
C PRO A 90 -7.57 -5.19 -6.42
N LYS A 91 -8.80 -5.13 -5.92
CA LYS A 91 -9.33 -3.96 -5.19
C LYS A 91 -8.48 -3.55 -3.97
N TYR A 92 -7.61 -4.44 -3.49
CA TYR A 92 -6.69 -4.17 -2.38
C TYR A 92 -5.28 -3.81 -2.83
N ASP A 93 -5.02 -3.82 -4.16
CA ASP A 93 -3.73 -3.36 -4.67
C ASP A 93 -3.56 -1.86 -4.35
N CYS A 94 -2.40 -1.45 -3.92
CA CYS A 94 -2.12 -0.11 -3.38
C CYS A 94 -2.97 0.26 -2.15
N CYS A 95 -3.36 -0.72 -1.33
CA CYS A 95 -4.14 -0.52 -0.13
C CYS A 95 -3.46 0.48 0.83
N GLU A 96 -4.23 1.43 1.34
CA GLU A 96 -3.74 2.45 2.28
C GLU A 96 -3.51 1.91 3.68
N ASP A 97 -4.36 0.96 4.11
CA ASP A 97 -4.21 0.29 5.41
C ASP A 97 -4.20 -1.23 5.22
N MET A 98 -3.05 -1.85 5.46
CA MET A 98 -2.86 -3.30 5.28
C MET A 98 -3.66 -4.15 6.26
N SER A 99 -4.19 -3.58 7.34
CA SER A 99 -5.12 -4.29 8.22
C SER A 99 -6.46 -4.65 7.54
N ASN A 100 -6.77 -4.01 6.40
CA ASN A 100 -7.97 -4.29 5.60
C ASN A 100 -7.78 -5.42 4.59
N LEU A 101 -6.56 -5.96 4.43
CA LEU A 101 -6.28 -7.05 3.51
C LEU A 101 -7.05 -8.31 3.93
N THR A 102 -7.67 -9.00 2.97
CA THR A 102 -8.38 -10.26 3.24
C THR A 102 -7.41 -11.37 3.65
N TYR A 103 -6.28 -11.46 2.95
CA TYR A 103 -5.21 -12.40 3.24
C TYR A 103 -3.98 -11.62 3.69
N LEU A 104 -3.77 -11.56 5.01
CA LEU A 104 -2.63 -10.89 5.60
C LEU A 104 -1.48 -11.90 5.76
N ASN A 105 -0.56 -11.90 4.81
CA ASN A 105 0.65 -12.71 4.80
C ASN A 105 1.85 -11.88 4.33
N ASP A 106 3.07 -12.38 4.53
CA ASP A 106 4.30 -11.66 4.21
C ASP A 106 4.38 -11.25 2.73
N ALA A 107 3.89 -12.12 1.83
CA ALA A 107 3.88 -11.84 0.40
C ALA A 107 2.93 -10.68 0.07
N SER A 108 1.73 -10.65 0.64
CA SER A 108 0.75 -9.58 0.45
C SER A 108 1.24 -8.23 0.99
N VAL A 109 1.88 -8.24 2.17
CA VAL A 109 2.48 -7.04 2.77
C VAL A 109 3.59 -6.50 1.87
N LEU A 110 4.53 -7.35 1.47
CA LEU A 110 5.64 -6.95 0.62
C LEU A 110 5.15 -6.46 -0.75
N PHE A 111 4.18 -7.14 -1.35
CA PHE A 111 3.59 -6.75 -2.62
C PHE A 111 2.93 -5.37 -2.52
N ASN A 112 2.12 -5.12 -1.49
CA ASN A 112 1.46 -3.82 -1.30
C ASN A 112 2.49 -2.69 -1.11
N LEU A 113 3.51 -2.89 -0.29
CA LEU A 113 4.56 -1.91 -0.08
C LEU A 113 5.35 -1.63 -1.37
N LYS A 114 5.71 -2.68 -2.15
CA LYS A 114 6.36 -2.53 -3.46
C LYS A 114 5.50 -1.71 -4.42
N MET A 115 4.21 -2.04 -4.55
CA MET A 115 3.29 -1.33 -5.44
C MET A 115 3.17 0.15 -5.07
N ARG A 116 2.94 0.45 -3.80
CA ARG A 116 2.86 1.82 -3.31
C ARG A 116 4.17 2.58 -3.51
N TYR A 117 5.30 1.93 -3.25
CA TYR A 117 6.62 2.55 -3.43
C TYR A 117 6.91 2.93 -4.89
N VAL A 118 6.59 2.05 -5.84
CA VAL A 118 6.73 2.32 -7.28
C VAL A 118 5.89 3.52 -7.69
N GLU A 119 4.69 3.66 -7.12
CA GLU A 119 3.78 4.78 -7.33
C GLU A 119 4.13 6.02 -6.45
N ARG A 120 5.30 6.02 -5.79
CA ARG A 120 5.80 7.10 -4.94
C ARG A 120 4.95 7.38 -3.68
N LEU A 121 4.10 6.44 -3.28
CA LEU A 121 3.27 6.49 -2.08
C LEU A 121 4.04 5.86 -0.93
N ILE A 122 4.89 6.64 -0.27
CA ILE A 122 5.86 6.13 0.72
C ILE A 122 5.27 5.79 2.08
N TYR A 123 4.08 6.29 2.40
CA TYR A 123 3.40 6.02 3.66
C TYR A 123 2.29 4.97 3.47
N THR A 124 2.21 4.03 4.40
CA THR A 124 1.16 2.99 4.42
C THR A 124 0.79 2.70 5.86
N TYR A 125 -0.50 2.55 6.16
CA TYR A 125 -0.92 2.12 7.48
C TYR A 125 -0.90 0.59 7.62
N SER A 126 -0.69 0.13 8.86
CA SER A 126 -0.93 -1.24 9.29
C SER A 126 -1.62 -1.17 10.65
N GLY A 127 -2.93 -1.04 10.65
CA GLY A 127 -3.72 -0.77 11.84
C GLY A 127 -3.27 0.52 12.53
N LEU A 128 -2.72 0.43 13.74
CA LEU A 128 -2.24 1.59 14.50
C LEU A 128 -0.91 2.15 14.00
N PHE A 129 -0.15 1.37 13.25
CA PHE A 129 1.18 1.76 12.79
C PHE A 129 1.11 2.55 11.48
N CYS A 130 2.07 3.46 11.33
CA CYS A 130 2.33 4.16 10.08
C CYS A 130 3.72 3.74 9.59
N ILE A 131 3.76 3.02 8.49
CA ILE A 131 4.97 2.54 7.85
C ILE A 131 5.44 3.60 6.88
N ALA A 132 6.71 3.97 6.94
CA ALA A 132 7.34 4.87 5.99
C ALA A 132 8.51 4.15 5.31
N VAL A 133 8.47 4.09 3.98
CA VAL A 133 9.58 3.53 3.18
C VAL A 133 10.40 4.69 2.64
N ASN A 134 11.70 4.73 2.97
CA ASN A 134 12.59 5.81 2.54
C ASN A 134 12.73 5.82 1.01
N PRO A 135 12.33 6.89 0.31
CA PRO A 135 12.41 6.98 -1.14
C PRO A 135 13.80 7.36 -1.66
N TYR A 136 14.73 7.74 -0.77
CA TYR A 136 16.04 8.32 -1.12
C TYR A 136 15.94 9.52 -2.07
N LYS A 137 14.78 10.16 -2.12
CA LYS A 137 14.46 11.37 -2.91
C LYS A 137 13.61 12.32 -2.07
N ARG A 138 13.67 13.60 -2.38
CA ARG A 138 12.81 14.60 -1.75
C ARG A 138 11.50 14.69 -2.52
N PHE A 139 10.38 14.44 -1.84
CA PHE A 139 9.04 14.67 -2.35
C PHE A 139 8.43 15.93 -1.69
N PRO A 140 7.57 16.66 -2.37
CA PRO A 140 6.94 17.88 -1.83
C PRO A 140 5.75 17.56 -0.93
N ILE A 141 5.94 16.64 0.03
CA ILE A 141 4.89 16.15 0.93
C ILE A 141 5.01 16.68 2.36
N TYR A 142 5.94 17.61 2.59
CA TYR A 142 6.15 18.25 3.91
C TYR A 142 6.00 19.76 3.86
N THR A 143 5.31 20.28 2.84
CA THR A 143 5.06 21.70 2.63
C THR A 143 3.86 22.20 3.42
N MET A 144 3.67 23.51 3.51
CA MET A 144 2.48 24.10 4.14
C MET A 144 1.20 23.76 3.40
N ARG A 145 1.27 23.54 2.08
CA ARG A 145 0.16 23.03 1.28
C ARG A 145 -0.25 21.63 1.74
N THR A 146 0.71 20.76 2.01
CA THR A 146 0.44 19.43 2.57
C THR A 146 -0.16 19.51 3.98
N VAL A 147 0.36 20.38 4.86
CA VAL A 147 -0.25 20.62 6.18
C VAL A 147 -1.73 20.97 6.06
N GLY A 148 -2.11 21.78 5.06
CA GLY A 148 -3.50 22.13 4.79
C GLY A 148 -4.41 20.95 4.47
N VAL A 149 -3.86 19.89 3.85
CA VAL A 149 -4.62 18.65 3.56
C VAL A 149 -5.01 17.89 4.83
N TYR A 150 -4.12 17.86 5.82
CA TYR A 150 -4.27 17.03 7.03
C TYR A 150 -4.90 17.78 8.21
N ARG A 151 -4.79 19.08 8.25
CA ARG A 151 -5.26 19.90 9.37
C ARG A 151 -6.77 19.77 9.55
N THR A 152 -7.21 19.53 10.78
CA THR A 152 -8.62 19.33 11.19
C THR A 152 -9.28 18.08 10.57
N LYS A 153 -8.52 17.21 9.91
CA LYS A 153 -9.04 15.97 9.31
C LYS A 153 -8.76 14.76 10.20
N ARG A 154 -9.67 13.80 10.16
CA ARG A 154 -9.47 12.52 10.81
C ARG A 154 -8.58 11.62 9.94
N ARG A 155 -7.89 10.68 10.55
CA ARG A 155 -7.00 9.74 9.87
C ARG A 155 -7.66 8.96 8.71
N ASN A 156 -8.94 8.65 8.81
CA ASN A 156 -9.72 7.94 7.79
C ASN A 156 -10.27 8.82 6.66
N GLU A 157 -10.08 10.12 6.74
CA GLU A 157 -10.54 11.10 5.72
C GLU A 157 -9.40 11.52 4.78
N VAL A 158 -8.17 11.13 5.11
CA VAL A 158 -6.96 11.56 4.41
C VAL A 158 -6.02 10.38 4.15
N PRO A 159 -5.18 10.43 3.09
CA PRO A 159 -4.25 9.35 2.79
C PRO A 159 -3.20 9.17 3.91
N PRO A 160 -2.54 7.99 3.95
CA PRO A 160 -1.49 7.73 4.95
C PRO A 160 -0.36 8.76 4.91
N HIS A 161 -0.09 9.40 6.07
CA HIS A 161 1.01 10.35 6.23
C HIS A 161 1.30 10.56 7.71
N ILE A 162 2.54 10.98 8.01
CA ILE A 162 2.92 11.31 9.38
C ILE A 162 2.12 12.50 9.93
N PHE A 163 1.68 13.43 9.09
CA PHE A 163 0.87 14.58 9.52
C PHE A 163 -0.52 14.15 10.03
N ALA A 164 -1.11 13.09 9.47
CA ALA A 164 -2.36 12.55 10.01
C ALA A 164 -2.18 11.97 11.44
N ILE A 165 -1.03 11.36 11.71
CA ILE A 165 -0.69 10.86 13.06
C ILE A 165 -0.48 12.03 14.01
N ALA A 166 0.28 13.05 13.59
CA ALA A 166 0.53 14.23 14.39
C ALA A 166 -0.76 15.00 14.73
N GLU A 167 -1.65 15.19 13.74
CA GLU A 167 -2.95 15.84 13.92
C GLU A 167 -3.84 15.06 14.89
N GLY A 168 -3.92 13.73 14.73
CA GLY A 168 -4.66 12.87 15.64
C GLY A 168 -4.15 12.93 17.08
N SER A 169 -2.84 12.91 17.26
CA SER A 169 -2.20 13.02 18.58
C SER A 169 -2.48 14.38 19.23
N TYR A 170 -2.34 15.46 18.46
CA TYR A 170 -2.64 16.82 18.92
C TYR A 170 -4.10 16.96 19.34
N HIS A 171 -5.01 16.45 18.54
CA HIS A 171 -6.44 16.48 18.81
C HIS A 171 -6.79 15.70 20.09
N SER A 172 -6.21 14.50 20.26
CA SER A 172 -6.39 13.69 21.46
C SER A 172 -5.88 14.41 22.72
N MET A 173 -4.71 15.04 22.62
CA MET A 173 -4.13 15.83 23.73
C MET A 173 -5.04 17.02 24.13
N CYS A 174 -5.66 17.69 23.16
CA CYS A 174 -6.55 18.82 23.42
C CYS A 174 -7.90 18.40 24.03
N LEU A 175 -8.38 17.18 23.71
CA LEU A 175 -9.68 16.67 24.20
C LEU A 175 -9.56 15.88 25.51
N SER A 176 -8.38 15.37 25.84
CA SER A 176 -8.11 14.62 27.08
C SER A 176 -7.94 15.61 28.25
N LYS A 177 -9.04 16.25 28.69
CA LYS A 177 -9.12 17.05 29.91
C LYS A 177 -9.97 16.34 30.91
#